data_d4bf16e1caede52b6f81e67c0f204843
#
_entry.id   d4bf16e1caede52b6f81e67c0f204843
#
_cell.length_a   1.000
_cell.length_b   1.000
_cell.length_c   1.000
_cell.angle_alpha   90.00
_cell.angle_beta   90.00
_cell.angle_gamma   90.00
#
_symmetry.space_group_name_H-M   'P 1'
#
loop_
_entity.id
_entity.type
_entity.pdbx_description
1 polymer ?
#
loop_
_entity_poly.entity_id
_entity_poly.type
_entity_poly.pdbx_seq_one_letter_code
_entity_poly.pdbx_strand_id
1 'polypeptide(L)'
;MSQISRRNFMKCAGAAALAIAASGILTGCDNTLDVEVTFVYNGQTLPLRGTGKVVTGEQYMDTATIVLPAEYQEQYKVRAEKVKVIRENGTRKAVVELVVKTAVWTVSYRLGEKEVLSGSVEAAVVNPTVTANNLRKDELKALGEKFYQLPEDAKVTIGKGVVIVPVEKIMGQVKVDYYYKITETVERCLGYPEVVDVWKGTNIIKKSQLTRLEKACADMSYDASSVAQEILFDWADNVVKIYVKSY
;
A
#
# COMPACT_ATOMS: atom_id res chain seq x y z
N MET A 1 18.77 13.16 4.65
CA MET A 1 17.82 13.56 3.58
C MET A 1 18.41 13.13 2.25
N SER A 2 18.00 12.00 1.70
CA SER A 2 18.52 11.51 0.42
C SER A 2 17.66 12.07 -0.71
N GLN A 3 18.27 12.87 -1.58
CA GLN A 3 17.64 13.37 -2.80
C GLN A 3 17.35 12.19 -3.73
N ILE A 4 16.06 11.99 -4.05
CA ILE A 4 15.65 11.02 -5.06
C ILE A 4 16.11 11.55 -6.42
N SER A 5 16.98 10.81 -7.09
CA SER A 5 17.46 11.16 -8.42
C SER A 5 16.32 11.24 -9.43
N ARG A 6 16.25 12.34 -10.20
CA ARG A 6 15.24 12.61 -11.25
C ARG A 6 15.07 11.44 -12.26
N ARG A 7 16.12 10.64 -12.48
CA ARG A 7 16.09 9.50 -13.41
C ARG A 7 15.27 8.30 -12.93
N ASN A 8 15.13 8.11 -11.61
CA ASN A 8 14.33 6.99 -11.07
C ASN A 8 12.84 7.32 -10.99
N PHE A 9 12.48 8.59 -10.94
CA PHE A 9 11.09 9.05 -10.94
C PHE A 9 10.40 8.77 -12.29
N MET A 10 11.11 8.98 -13.42
CA MET A 10 10.53 8.79 -14.75
C MET A 10 10.24 7.33 -15.14
N LYS A 11 10.79 6.35 -14.41
CA LYS A 11 10.52 4.92 -14.68
C LYS A 11 9.25 4.39 -14.00
N CYS A 12 8.74 5.10 -13.01
CA CYS A 12 7.54 4.69 -12.23
C CYS A 12 6.28 5.45 -12.62
N ALA A 13 6.40 6.56 -13.35
CA ALA A 13 5.26 7.30 -13.87
C ALA A 13 4.80 6.64 -15.17
N GLY A 14 3.93 5.66 -15.06
CA GLY A 14 3.14 5.19 -16.19
C GLY A 14 2.49 6.41 -16.84
N ALA A 15 2.81 6.63 -18.11
CA ALA A 15 2.48 7.80 -18.91
C ALA A 15 0.97 8.07 -18.91
N ALA A 16 0.49 8.90 -18.00
CA ALA A 16 -0.64 9.76 -18.29
C ALA A 16 -0.07 11.00 -18.99
N ALA A 17 0.28 10.83 -20.23
CA ALA A 17 0.49 11.95 -21.14
C ALA A 17 -0.85 12.67 -21.30
N LEU A 18 -1.15 13.59 -20.40
CA LEU A 18 -2.03 14.68 -20.72
C LEU A 18 -1.29 15.53 -21.76
N ALA A 19 -1.55 15.23 -23.03
CA ALA A 19 -1.30 16.16 -24.09
C ALA A 19 -2.01 17.46 -23.69
N ILE A 20 -1.25 18.43 -23.19
CA ILE A 20 -1.65 19.81 -23.25
C ILE A 20 -1.66 20.09 -24.75
N ALA A 21 -2.84 19.92 -25.33
CA ALA A 21 -3.12 20.52 -26.65
C ALA A 21 -2.73 21.99 -26.47
N ALA A 22 -1.65 22.39 -27.10
CA ALA A 22 -1.40 23.75 -27.39
C ALA A 22 -2.61 24.19 -28.23
N SER A 23 -3.65 24.63 -27.51
CA SER A 23 -4.81 25.24 -28.09
C SER A 23 -4.31 26.41 -28.90
N GLY A 24 -4.62 26.34 -30.18
CA GLY A 24 -4.13 27.21 -31.22
C GLY A 24 -4.08 28.66 -30.77
N ILE A 25 -3.01 29.28 -31.13
CA ILE A 25 -2.83 30.70 -31.19
C ILE A 25 -4.07 31.25 -31.92
N LEU A 26 -5.03 31.78 -31.19
CA LEU A 26 -6.05 32.65 -31.72
C LEU A 26 -5.33 33.92 -32.16
N THR A 27 -4.89 33.94 -33.40
CA THR A 27 -4.47 35.16 -34.10
C THR A 27 -5.71 35.99 -34.39
N GLY A 28 -6.22 36.67 -33.40
CA GLY A 28 -7.29 37.64 -33.47
C GLY A 28 -7.11 38.65 -32.38
N CYS A 29 -6.94 39.91 -32.72
CA CYS A 29 -6.74 41.13 -31.91
C CYS A 29 -6.59 40.86 -30.39
N ASP A 30 -5.38 41.00 -29.88
CA ASP A 30 -5.02 40.71 -28.49
C ASP A 30 -5.75 41.66 -27.52
N ASN A 31 -7.03 41.38 -27.26
CA ASN A 31 -7.78 42.04 -26.16
C ASN A 31 -7.43 41.44 -24.78
N THR A 32 -6.21 40.94 -24.62
CA THR A 32 -5.76 40.39 -23.36
C THR A 32 -4.66 41.24 -22.73
N LEU A 33 -4.63 41.24 -21.43
CA LEU A 33 -3.71 42.02 -20.62
C LEU A 33 -2.92 41.07 -19.72
N ASP A 34 -1.62 41.30 -19.58
CA ASP A 34 -0.76 40.51 -18.75
C ASP A 34 -1.09 40.71 -17.26
N VAL A 35 -1.03 39.62 -16.50
CA VAL A 35 -1.28 39.57 -15.06
C VAL A 35 -0.08 38.91 -14.39
N GLU A 36 0.47 39.57 -13.38
CA GLU A 36 1.46 38.97 -12.49
C GLU A 36 0.77 37.98 -11.54
N VAL A 37 1.27 36.73 -11.52
CA VAL A 37 0.70 35.66 -10.71
C VAL A 37 1.62 35.33 -9.55
N THR A 38 1.05 35.36 -8.34
CA THR A 38 1.68 34.86 -7.12
C THR A 38 1.02 33.55 -6.76
N PHE A 39 1.83 32.52 -6.51
CA PHE A 39 1.33 31.19 -6.16
C PHE A 39 1.32 30.98 -4.66
N VAL A 40 0.25 30.33 -4.17
CA VAL A 40 0.08 29.96 -2.76
C VAL A 40 -0.19 28.48 -2.67
N TYR A 41 0.44 27.81 -1.72
CA TYR A 41 0.19 26.41 -1.39
C TYR A 41 0.03 26.27 0.13
N ASN A 42 -1.07 25.65 0.58
CA ASN A 42 -1.41 25.52 2.01
C ASN A 42 -1.32 26.85 2.78
N GLY A 43 -1.78 27.96 2.17
CA GLY A 43 -1.77 29.28 2.78
C GLY A 43 -0.41 29.98 2.79
N GLN A 44 0.65 29.35 2.30
CA GLN A 44 1.99 29.94 2.21
C GLN A 44 2.29 30.40 0.78
N THR A 45 2.81 31.63 0.66
CA THR A 45 3.28 32.13 -0.63
C THR A 45 4.56 31.40 -1.04
N LEU A 46 4.53 30.83 -2.23
CA LEU A 46 5.70 30.18 -2.80
C LEU A 46 6.65 31.22 -3.39
N PRO A 47 7.97 30.99 -3.38
CA PRO A 47 8.96 31.86 -4.01
C PRO A 47 8.92 31.74 -5.55
N LEU A 48 7.71 31.70 -6.11
CA LEU A 48 7.41 31.51 -7.51
C LEU A 48 6.69 32.72 -8.05
N ARG A 49 7.05 33.11 -9.26
CA ARG A 49 6.35 34.11 -10.05
C ARG A 49 5.88 33.45 -11.34
N GLY A 50 4.66 33.74 -11.72
CA GLY A 50 4.08 33.32 -12.98
C GLY A 50 3.44 34.49 -13.69
N THR A 51 2.99 34.21 -14.88
CA THR A 51 2.21 35.16 -15.69
C THR A 51 0.92 34.47 -16.16
N GLY A 52 -0.10 35.26 -16.35
CA GLY A 52 -1.35 34.85 -16.95
C GLY A 52 -1.91 35.96 -17.79
N LYS A 53 -3.04 35.73 -18.48
CA LYS A 53 -3.70 36.72 -19.31
C LYS A 53 -5.16 36.86 -18.89
N VAL A 54 -5.64 38.11 -18.83
CA VAL A 54 -7.05 38.45 -18.60
C VAL A 54 -7.60 39.22 -19.80
N VAL A 55 -8.84 38.94 -20.20
CA VAL A 55 -9.52 39.68 -21.23
C VAL A 55 -9.78 41.10 -20.77
N THR A 56 -9.58 42.08 -21.65
CA THR A 56 -9.79 43.50 -21.34
C THR A 56 -11.23 43.73 -20.90
N GLY A 57 -11.40 44.30 -19.69
CA GLY A 57 -12.71 44.56 -19.09
C GLY A 57 -13.18 43.45 -18.14
N GLU A 58 -12.56 42.30 -18.14
CA GLU A 58 -12.89 41.23 -17.21
C GLU A 58 -12.13 41.35 -15.89
N GLN A 59 -12.77 40.89 -14.81
CA GLN A 59 -12.19 40.86 -13.44
C GLN A 59 -11.65 39.48 -13.06
N TYR A 60 -11.91 38.47 -13.89
CA TYR A 60 -11.47 37.09 -13.65
C TYR A 60 -10.64 36.57 -14.80
N MET A 61 -9.50 36.00 -14.48
CA MET A 61 -8.57 35.35 -15.39
C MET A 61 -8.88 33.86 -15.46
N ASP A 62 -8.88 33.27 -16.65
CA ASP A 62 -8.92 31.83 -16.81
C ASP A 62 -7.55 31.25 -16.45
N THR A 63 -7.56 30.25 -15.58
CA THR A 63 -6.33 29.63 -15.09
C THR A 63 -5.62 28.78 -16.15
N ALA A 64 -6.29 28.42 -17.24
CA ALA A 64 -5.66 27.79 -18.40
C ALA A 64 -4.61 28.70 -19.08
N THR A 65 -4.70 30.03 -18.86
CA THR A 65 -3.71 30.99 -19.36
C THR A 65 -2.45 31.10 -18.48
N ILE A 66 -2.46 30.48 -17.29
CA ILE A 66 -1.35 30.57 -16.35
C ILE A 66 -0.26 29.60 -16.75
N VAL A 67 0.95 30.12 -16.89
CA VAL A 67 2.14 29.32 -17.12
C VAL A 67 2.86 29.09 -15.80
N LEU A 68 2.82 27.85 -15.30
CA LEU A 68 3.68 27.43 -14.21
C LEU A 68 5.09 27.17 -14.72
N PRO A 69 6.15 27.51 -13.96
CA PRO A 69 7.51 27.10 -14.30
C PRO A 69 7.60 25.57 -14.45
N ALA A 70 8.38 25.10 -15.42
CA ALA A 70 8.44 23.68 -15.79
C ALA A 70 8.72 22.73 -14.61
N GLU A 71 9.55 23.17 -13.66
CA GLU A 71 9.90 22.40 -12.46
C GLU A 71 8.72 22.16 -11.50
N TYR A 72 7.65 22.97 -11.63
CA TYR A 72 6.46 22.88 -10.79
C TYR A 72 5.26 22.27 -11.53
N GLN A 73 5.28 22.30 -12.85
CA GLN A 73 4.18 21.74 -13.66
C GLN A 73 3.95 20.25 -13.40
N GLU A 74 5.00 19.48 -13.11
CA GLU A 74 4.87 18.05 -12.80
C GLU A 74 4.29 17.79 -11.42
N GLN A 75 4.47 18.73 -10.48
CA GLN A 75 4.16 18.56 -9.07
C GLN A 75 2.84 19.17 -8.65
N TYR A 76 2.45 20.27 -9.29
CA TYR A 76 1.30 21.07 -8.90
C TYR A 76 0.34 21.31 -10.05
N LYS A 77 -0.92 21.53 -9.71
CA LYS A 77 -1.96 22.08 -10.59
C LYS A 77 -2.66 23.23 -9.91
N VAL A 78 -3.25 24.13 -10.71
CA VAL A 78 -4.08 25.22 -10.19
C VAL A 78 -5.38 24.64 -9.64
N ARG A 79 -5.83 25.15 -8.49
CA ARG A 79 -7.04 24.65 -7.80
C ARG A 79 -8.33 25.09 -8.48
N ALA A 80 -8.39 26.35 -8.88
CA ALA A 80 -9.61 26.96 -9.44
C ALA A 80 -9.51 27.15 -10.97
N GLU A 81 -10.62 27.07 -11.67
CA GLU A 81 -10.67 27.36 -13.11
C GLU A 81 -10.56 28.85 -13.45
N LYS A 82 -11.06 29.73 -12.54
CA LYS A 82 -10.99 31.17 -12.67
C LYS A 82 -10.48 31.83 -11.39
N VAL A 83 -9.65 32.86 -11.55
CA VAL A 83 -9.04 33.59 -10.45
C VAL A 83 -9.29 35.08 -10.61
N LYS A 84 -9.64 35.75 -9.50
CA LYS A 84 -9.88 37.18 -9.47
C LYS A 84 -8.58 37.95 -9.68
N VAL A 85 -8.62 38.91 -10.60
CA VAL A 85 -7.52 39.84 -10.88
C VAL A 85 -7.78 41.15 -10.12
N ILE A 86 -6.79 41.62 -9.39
CA ILE A 86 -6.80 42.91 -8.71
C ILE A 86 -5.83 43.86 -9.40
N ARG A 87 -6.12 45.15 -9.35
CA ARG A 87 -5.21 46.19 -9.84
C ARG A 87 -4.59 46.91 -8.65
N GLU A 88 -3.29 46.84 -8.55
CA GLU A 88 -2.52 47.45 -7.48
C GLU A 88 -1.33 48.22 -8.05
N ASN A 89 -1.22 49.52 -7.75
CA ASN A 89 -0.17 50.37 -8.25
C ASN A 89 0.02 50.33 -9.79
N GLY A 90 -1.09 50.26 -10.53
CA GLY A 90 -1.05 50.19 -11.99
C GLY A 90 -0.80 48.79 -12.55
N THR A 91 -0.35 47.85 -11.78
CA THR A 91 -0.07 46.45 -12.18
C THR A 91 -1.29 45.56 -11.89
N ARG A 92 -1.58 44.61 -12.79
CA ARG A 92 -2.58 43.57 -12.56
C ARG A 92 -1.93 42.39 -11.85
N LYS A 93 -2.56 41.95 -10.76
CA LYS A 93 -2.06 40.86 -9.93
C LYS A 93 -3.14 39.83 -9.68
N ALA A 94 -2.76 38.58 -9.56
CA ALA A 94 -3.62 37.49 -9.12
C ALA A 94 -2.89 36.58 -8.14
N VAL A 95 -3.63 36.08 -7.15
CA VAL A 95 -3.14 35.06 -6.21
C VAL A 95 -3.80 33.75 -6.59
N VAL A 96 -2.99 32.75 -6.89
CA VAL A 96 -3.41 31.46 -7.41
C VAL A 96 -3.05 30.36 -6.42
N GLU A 97 -4.07 29.65 -5.94
CA GLU A 97 -3.87 28.51 -5.07
C GLU A 97 -3.48 27.28 -5.88
N LEU A 98 -2.39 26.65 -5.49
CA LEU A 98 -1.91 25.39 -6.05
C LEU A 98 -2.35 24.22 -5.18
N VAL A 99 -2.58 23.08 -5.82
CA VAL A 99 -2.74 21.79 -5.16
C VAL A 99 -1.72 20.82 -5.73
N VAL A 100 -1.22 19.91 -4.90
CA VAL A 100 -0.31 18.85 -5.35
C VAL A 100 -1.06 17.91 -6.28
N LYS A 101 -0.44 17.55 -7.38
CA LYS A 101 -0.95 16.50 -8.27
C LYS A 101 -0.87 15.15 -7.56
N THR A 102 -1.81 14.27 -7.85
CA THR A 102 -1.78 12.87 -7.44
C THR A 102 -1.29 11.98 -8.58
N ALA A 103 -0.71 10.86 -8.23
CA ALA A 103 -0.33 9.80 -9.16
C ALA A 103 -0.68 8.44 -8.55
N VAL A 104 -0.80 7.45 -9.40
CA VAL A 104 -0.98 6.06 -8.97
C VAL A 104 0.38 5.48 -8.61
N TRP A 105 0.52 5.06 -7.37
CA TRP A 105 1.71 4.40 -6.82
C TRP A 105 1.50 2.90 -6.77
N THR A 106 2.55 2.14 -7.09
CA THR A 106 2.52 0.70 -6.88
C THR A 106 2.61 0.39 -5.39
N VAL A 107 1.74 -0.50 -4.92
CA VAL A 107 1.76 -1.03 -3.55
C VAL A 107 2.31 -2.44 -3.57
N SER A 108 3.28 -2.74 -2.70
CA SER A 108 3.84 -4.06 -2.49
C SER A 108 3.51 -4.53 -1.08
N TYR A 109 2.63 -5.51 -0.96
CA TYR A 109 2.28 -6.15 0.31
C TYR A 109 3.30 -7.23 0.62
N ARG A 110 4.00 -7.14 1.76
CA ARG A 110 5.17 -7.98 2.03
C ARG A 110 5.10 -8.71 3.37
N LEU A 111 5.41 -10.00 3.33
CA LEU A 111 5.76 -10.80 4.50
C LEU A 111 7.30 -10.85 4.60
N GLY A 112 7.88 -10.01 5.45
CA GLY A 112 9.31 -9.75 5.43
C GLY A 112 9.75 -9.17 4.09
N GLU A 113 10.68 -9.83 3.42
CA GLU A 113 11.16 -9.40 2.09
C GLU A 113 10.32 -9.94 0.92
N LYS A 114 9.47 -10.94 1.17
CA LYS A 114 8.67 -11.60 0.14
C LYS A 114 7.41 -10.81 -0.16
N GLU A 115 7.21 -10.41 -1.43
CA GLU A 115 5.94 -9.87 -1.90
C GLU A 115 4.89 -10.99 -1.98
N VAL A 116 3.72 -10.77 -1.38
CA VAL A 116 2.59 -11.72 -1.39
C VAL A 116 1.44 -11.23 -2.27
N LEU A 117 1.34 -9.92 -2.45
CA LEU A 117 0.36 -9.27 -3.32
C LEU A 117 0.95 -7.94 -3.81
N SER A 118 0.61 -7.55 -5.03
CA SER A 118 0.84 -6.21 -5.58
C SER A 118 -0.48 -5.49 -5.78
N GLY A 119 -0.47 -4.20 -5.57
CA GLY A 119 -1.63 -3.34 -5.67
C GLY A 119 -1.29 -1.93 -6.11
N SER A 120 -2.21 -1.00 -5.90
CA SER A 120 -2.03 0.40 -6.26
C SER A 120 -2.76 1.34 -5.31
N VAL A 121 -2.21 2.54 -5.14
CA VAL A 121 -2.82 3.61 -4.34
C VAL A 121 -2.62 4.95 -5.03
N GLU A 122 -3.63 5.81 -4.97
CA GLU A 122 -3.47 7.19 -5.41
C GLU A 122 -2.92 8.03 -4.26
N ALA A 123 -1.79 8.69 -4.50
CA ALA A 123 -1.17 9.57 -3.52
C ALA A 123 -0.49 10.77 -4.19
N ALA A 124 -0.14 11.78 -3.38
CA ALA A 124 0.54 12.97 -3.85
C ALA A 124 1.87 12.62 -4.53
N VAL A 125 2.20 13.34 -5.61
CA VAL A 125 3.46 13.18 -6.34
C VAL A 125 4.65 13.67 -5.49
N VAL A 126 4.41 14.70 -4.65
CA VAL A 126 5.41 15.30 -3.77
C VAL A 126 5.08 14.96 -2.33
N ASN A 127 6.06 14.45 -1.59
CA ASN A 127 5.90 14.06 -0.18
C ASN A 127 4.66 13.16 0.04
N PRO A 128 4.55 12.05 -0.68
CA PRO A 128 3.37 11.18 -0.57
C PRO A 128 3.23 10.67 0.86
N THR A 129 2.00 10.73 1.35
CA THR A 129 1.63 10.13 2.63
C THR A 129 0.58 9.05 2.36
N VAL A 130 0.92 7.82 2.68
CA VAL A 130 0.02 6.68 2.55
C VAL A 130 -0.08 5.98 3.90
N THR A 131 -1.31 5.79 4.35
CA THR A 131 -1.65 5.04 5.57
C THR A 131 -2.47 3.80 5.21
N ALA A 132 -2.69 2.91 6.14
CA ALA A 132 -3.53 1.74 5.94
C ALA A 132 -4.95 2.11 5.44
N ASN A 133 -5.48 3.27 5.85
CA ASN A 133 -6.81 3.74 5.43
C ASN A 133 -6.90 4.17 3.95
N ASN A 134 -5.76 4.42 3.32
CA ASN A 134 -5.70 4.77 1.89
C ASN A 134 -5.65 3.54 0.98
N LEU A 135 -5.42 2.34 1.55
CA LEU A 135 -5.32 1.10 0.78
C LEU A 135 -6.68 0.66 0.26
N ARG A 136 -6.68 0.03 -0.89
CA ARG A 136 -7.91 -0.40 -1.57
C ARG A 136 -8.54 -1.59 -0.86
N LYS A 137 -9.85 -1.53 -0.67
CA LYS A 137 -10.62 -2.59 0.03
C LYS A 137 -10.59 -3.93 -0.72
N ASP A 138 -10.58 -3.91 -2.04
CA ASP A 138 -10.47 -5.10 -2.88
C ASP A 138 -9.11 -5.80 -2.72
N GLU A 139 -8.02 -5.04 -2.57
CA GLU A 139 -6.69 -5.57 -2.30
C GLU A 139 -6.61 -6.19 -0.89
N LEU A 140 -7.18 -5.51 0.11
CA LEU A 140 -7.26 -6.05 1.48
C LEU A 140 -8.08 -7.33 1.55
N LYS A 141 -9.17 -7.41 0.78
CA LYS A 141 -9.95 -8.65 0.65
C LYS A 141 -9.13 -9.77 0.00
N ALA A 142 -8.41 -9.47 -1.09
CA ALA A 142 -7.55 -10.44 -1.75
C ALA A 142 -6.40 -10.94 -0.84
N LEU A 143 -5.89 -10.11 0.07
CA LEU A 143 -4.96 -10.55 1.12
C LEU A 143 -5.62 -11.56 2.06
N GLY A 144 -6.84 -11.26 2.53
CA GLY A 144 -7.61 -12.16 3.40
C GLY A 144 -7.88 -13.53 2.75
N GLU A 145 -8.21 -13.55 1.45
CA GLU A 145 -8.40 -14.79 0.67
C GLU A 145 -7.10 -15.62 0.57
N LYS A 146 -5.94 -14.99 0.66
CA LYS A 146 -4.63 -15.66 0.75
C LYS A 146 -4.17 -15.92 2.19
N PHE A 147 -5.05 -15.70 3.17
CA PHE A 147 -4.77 -15.85 4.59
C PHE A 147 -3.64 -14.95 5.12
N TYR A 148 -3.61 -13.70 4.63
CA TYR A 148 -2.77 -12.62 5.17
C TYR A 148 -3.65 -11.48 5.66
N GLN A 149 -3.12 -10.70 6.61
CA GLN A 149 -3.75 -9.49 7.14
C GLN A 149 -2.69 -8.41 7.39
N LEU A 150 -3.14 -7.18 7.60
CA LEU A 150 -2.27 -6.12 8.07
C LEU A 150 -2.05 -6.30 9.58
N PRO A 151 -0.82 -6.13 10.09
CA PRO A 151 -0.58 -5.96 11.52
C PRO A 151 -1.38 -4.77 12.07
N GLU A 152 -1.75 -4.81 13.34
CA GLU A 152 -2.52 -3.75 14.00
C GLU A 152 -1.79 -2.39 13.94
N ASP A 153 -0.46 -2.44 14.03
CA ASP A 153 0.43 -1.27 13.96
C ASP A 153 1.17 -1.14 12.61
N ALA A 154 0.55 -1.61 11.52
CA ALA A 154 1.17 -1.65 10.19
C ALA A 154 1.77 -0.29 9.80
N LYS A 155 3.09 -0.23 9.70
CA LYS A 155 3.83 0.95 9.25
C LYS A 155 4.06 0.88 7.75
N VAL A 156 3.30 1.66 7.01
CA VAL A 156 3.49 1.82 5.56
C VAL A 156 4.75 2.63 5.31
N THR A 157 5.62 2.15 4.44
CA THR A 157 6.84 2.85 4.05
C THR A 157 6.84 3.13 2.56
N ILE A 158 7.47 4.24 2.16
CA ILE A 158 7.56 4.63 0.76
C ILE A 158 9.06 4.70 0.39
N GLY A 159 9.44 3.93 -0.60
CA GLY A 159 10.81 3.92 -1.07
C GLY A 159 10.90 3.53 -2.54
N LYS A 160 11.80 4.19 -3.28
CA LYS A 160 12.09 3.93 -4.70
C LYS A 160 10.84 3.89 -5.60
N GLY A 161 9.83 4.71 -5.32
CA GLY A 161 8.60 4.76 -6.12
C GLY A 161 7.57 3.68 -5.81
N VAL A 162 7.77 2.91 -4.74
CA VAL A 162 6.87 1.84 -4.29
C VAL A 162 6.43 2.09 -2.86
N VAL A 163 5.16 1.86 -2.60
CA VAL A 163 4.57 1.84 -1.25
C VAL A 163 4.68 0.42 -0.71
N ILE A 164 5.42 0.23 0.38
CA ILE A 164 5.63 -1.06 1.00
C ILE A 164 4.72 -1.17 2.22
N VAL A 165 3.88 -2.20 2.22
CA VAL A 165 2.91 -2.49 3.26
C VAL A 165 3.28 -3.83 3.91
N PRO A 166 3.64 -3.85 5.20
CA PRO A 166 3.90 -5.10 5.89
C PRO A 166 2.60 -5.90 6.06
N VAL A 167 2.70 -7.21 5.95
CA VAL A 167 1.60 -8.12 6.24
C VAL A 167 2.07 -9.25 7.14
N GLU A 168 1.11 -9.88 7.82
CA GLU A 168 1.33 -11.05 8.64
C GLU A 168 0.39 -12.19 8.24
N LYS A 169 0.72 -13.39 8.66
CA LYS A 169 -0.09 -14.58 8.41
C LYS A 169 -1.29 -14.62 9.34
N ILE A 170 -2.47 -14.94 8.82
CA ILE A 170 -3.63 -15.26 9.66
C ILE A 170 -3.42 -16.66 10.23
N MET A 171 -3.24 -16.73 11.55
CA MET A 171 -3.05 -17.97 12.26
C MET A 171 -4.39 -18.55 12.70
N GLY A 172 -4.46 -19.87 12.78
CA GLY A 172 -5.57 -20.60 13.36
C GLY A 172 -5.03 -21.61 14.36
N GLN A 173 -5.88 -22.04 15.28
CA GLN A 173 -5.53 -23.01 16.31
C GLN A 173 -6.00 -24.39 15.95
N VAL A 174 -5.12 -25.38 16.05
CA VAL A 174 -5.40 -26.79 15.80
C VAL A 174 -5.17 -27.55 17.08
N LYS A 175 -6.18 -28.29 17.51
CA LYS A 175 -6.07 -29.22 18.65
C LYS A 175 -5.40 -30.50 18.19
N VAL A 176 -4.42 -30.95 18.95
CA VAL A 176 -3.64 -32.16 18.65
C VAL A 176 -3.72 -33.11 19.85
N ASP A 177 -3.99 -34.36 19.58
CA ASP A 177 -3.91 -35.46 20.56
C ASP A 177 -3.02 -36.59 20.05
N TYR A 178 -2.32 -37.24 20.95
CA TYR A 178 -1.41 -38.33 20.63
C TYR A 178 -2.06 -39.68 20.90
N TYR A 179 -1.91 -40.61 19.94
CA TYR A 179 -2.52 -41.91 19.94
C TYR A 179 -1.50 -43.01 19.65
N TYR A 180 -1.77 -44.18 20.20
CA TYR A 180 -1.10 -45.42 19.88
C TYR A 180 -2.12 -46.43 19.33
N LYS A 181 -1.80 -47.09 18.22
CA LYS A 181 -2.64 -48.17 17.66
C LYS A 181 -2.28 -49.50 18.31
N ILE A 182 -3.24 -50.07 19.00
CA ILE A 182 -3.13 -51.45 19.57
C ILE A 182 -3.40 -52.49 18.48
N THR A 183 -4.42 -52.21 17.65
CA THR A 183 -4.76 -52.96 16.40
C THR A 183 -5.15 -51.99 15.32
N GLU A 184 -5.51 -52.47 14.15
CA GLU A 184 -6.00 -51.59 13.03
C GLU A 184 -7.27 -50.81 13.44
N THR A 185 -8.09 -51.38 14.33
CA THR A 185 -9.39 -50.83 14.72
C THR A 185 -9.42 -50.30 16.17
N VAL A 186 -8.41 -50.61 16.98
CA VAL A 186 -8.34 -50.22 18.42
C VAL A 186 -7.19 -49.24 18.60
N GLU A 187 -7.53 -48.06 19.05
CA GLU A 187 -6.56 -47.00 19.39
C GLU A 187 -6.67 -46.55 20.85
N ARG A 188 -5.60 -46.13 21.43
CA ARG A 188 -5.53 -45.57 22.78
C ARG A 188 -4.98 -44.16 22.75
N CYS A 189 -5.73 -43.19 23.32
CA CYS A 189 -5.24 -41.84 23.56
C CYS A 189 -4.20 -41.86 24.66
N LEU A 190 -3.06 -41.22 24.44
CA LEU A 190 -1.97 -41.14 25.41
C LEU A 190 -2.17 -39.99 26.40
N GLY A 191 -3.14 -39.11 26.19
CA GLY A 191 -3.24 -37.85 26.90
C GLY A 191 -2.28 -36.80 26.29
N TYR A 192 -1.97 -35.76 27.08
CA TYR A 192 -1.10 -34.66 26.66
C TYR A 192 -1.62 -33.85 25.47
N PRO A 193 -2.93 -33.47 25.45
CA PRO A 193 -3.44 -32.65 24.38
C PRO A 193 -2.70 -31.33 24.33
N GLU A 194 -2.49 -30.81 23.12
CA GLU A 194 -1.92 -29.48 22.93
C GLU A 194 -2.68 -28.70 21.83
N VAL A 195 -2.46 -27.39 21.81
CA VAL A 195 -2.98 -26.50 20.78
C VAL A 195 -1.79 -25.92 20.02
N VAL A 196 -1.82 -26.07 18.72
CA VAL A 196 -0.76 -25.62 17.83
C VAL A 196 -1.28 -24.48 16.97
N ASP A 197 -0.55 -23.38 16.95
CA ASP A 197 -0.84 -22.28 16.03
C ASP A 197 -0.31 -22.59 14.63
N VAL A 198 -1.20 -22.61 13.66
CA VAL A 198 -0.89 -22.96 12.27
C VAL A 198 -1.41 -21.86 11.34
N TRP A 199 -0.61 -21.51 10.33
CA TRP A 199 -1.06 -20.57 9.32
C TRP A 199 -2.25 -21.14 8.53
N LYS A 200 -3.36 -20.39 8.42
CA LYS A 200 -4.58 -20.84 7.73
C LYS A 200 -4.41 -21.13 6.23
N GLY A 201 -3.31 -20.63 5.64
CA GLY A 201 -2.94 -20.94 4.24
C GLY A 201 -2.18 -22.27 4.07
N THR A 202 -2.13 -23.12 5.10
CA THR A 202 -1.57 -24.48 5.02
C THR A 202 -2.46 -25.46 5.76
N ASN A 203 -2.32 -26.74 5.42
CA ASN A 203 -2.92 -27.87 6.12
C ASN A 203 -1.82 -28.80 6.69
N ILE A 204 -0.66 -28.26 7.03
CA ILE A 204 0.50 -28.99 7.52
C ILE A 204 0.86 -28.50 8.90
N ILE A 205 0.98 -29.42 9.86
CA ILE A 205 1.66 -29.21 11.14
C ILE A 205 3.06 -29.78 11.02
N LYS A 206 4.07 -28.98 11.34
CA LYS A 206 5.44 -29.49 11.41
C LYS A 206 5.69 -30.15 12.76
N LYS A 207 6.39 -31.27 12.78
CA LYS A 207 6.79 -31.98 14.01
C LYS A 207 7.45 -31.03 15.03
N SER A 208 8.25 -30.07 14.58
CA SER A 208 8.90 -29.07 15.43
C SER A 208 7.94 -28.12 16.16
N GLN A 209 6.66 -28.08 15.77
CA GLN A 209 5.63 -27.29 16.46
C GLN A 209 4.96 -28.07 17.63
N LEU A 210 5.22 -29.38 17.72
CA LEU A 210 4.64 -30.28 18.73
C LEU A 210 5.48 -30.23 20.01
N THR A 211 5.05 -29.42 20.96
CA THR A 211 5.81 -29.17 22.21
C THR A 211 5.66 -30.29 23.26
N ARG A 212 4.58 -31.09 23.16
CA ARG A 212 4.27 -32.15 24.09
C ARG A 212 4.60 -33.55 23.59
N LEU A 213 5.00 -33.70 22.33
CA LEU A 213 5.28 -35.00 21.70
C LEU A 213 6.32 -35.79 22.46
N GLU A 214 7.48 -35.20 22.76
CA GLU A 214 8.57 -35.91 23.48
C GLU A 214 8.12 -36.41 24.86
N LYS A 215 7.36 -35.56 25.59
CA LYS A 215 6.84 -35.95 26.90
C LYS A 215 5.81 -37.06 26.81
N ALA A 216 4.86 -36.96 25.87
CA ALA A 216 3.84 -37.97 25.64
C ALA A 216 4.46 -39.34 25.30
N CYS A 217 5.56 -39.35 24.57
CA CYS A 217 6.29 -40.56 24.21
C CYS A 217 7.11 -41.12 25.37
N ALA A 218 7.85 -40.27 26.10
CA ALA A 218 8.73 -40.70 27.21
C ALA A 218 7.96 -41.36 28.35
N ASP A 219 6.82 -40.77 28.74
CA ASP A 219 6.00 -41.30 29.85
C ASP A 219 5.39 -42.67 29.56
N MET A 220 5.30 -43.09 28.30
CA MET A 220 4.67 -44.35 27.86
C MET A 220 5.62 -45.29 27.11
N SER A 221 6.90 -44.99 27.03
CA SER A 221 7.90 -45.76 26.28
C SER A 221 7.60 -45.89 24.79
N TYR A 222 7.12 -44.83 24.18
CA TYR A 222 6.88 -44.74 22.71
C TYR A 222 7.98 -43.92 22.02
N ASP A 223 8.13 -44.19 20.75
CA ASP A 223 9.14 -43.56 19.90
C ASP A 223 8.62 -42.27 19.23
N ALA A 224 9.05 -41.10 19.71
CA ALA A 224 8.77 -39.83 19.12
C ALA A 224 9.32 -39.69 17.70
N SER A 225 10.40 -40.42 17.36
CA SER A 225 11.00 -40.39 16.02
C SER A 225 10.09 -40.98 14.96
N SER A 226 9.14 -41.83 15.38
CA SER A 226 8.14 -42.45 14.50
C SER A 226 7.15 -41.46 13.87
N VAL A 227 7.02 -40.26 14.44
CA VAL A 227 6.14 -39.19 13.91
C VAL A 227 6.81 -38.52 12.71
N ALA A 228 6.03 -38.37 11.63
CA ALA A 228 6.50 -37.71 10.43
C ALA A 228 6.87 -36.25 10.69
N GLN A 229 7.83 -35.72 9.91
CA GLN A 229 8.27 -34.31 10.00
C GLN A 229 7.16 -33.32 9.63
N GLU A 230 6.23 -33.73 8.76
CA GLU A 230 5.08 -32.97 8.33
C GLU A 230 3.82 -33.83 8.48
N ILE A 231 2.82 -33.30 9.17
CA ILE A 231 1.54 -33.95 9.46
C ILE A 231 0.47 -33.21 8.70
N LEU A 232 -0.18 -33.89 7.75
CA LEU A 232 -1.33 -33.37 7.03
C LEU A 232 -2.58 -33.42 7.91
N PHE A 233 -3.42 -32.39 7.85
CA PHE A 233 -4.69 -32.32 8.57
C PHE A 233 -5.74 -31.59 7.75
N ASP A 234 -7.00 -31.69 8.13
CA ASP A 234 -8.10 -30.89 7.61
C ASP A 234 -8.51 -29.83 8.64
N TRP A 235 -8.71 -28.57 8.21
CA TRP A 235 -9.22 -27.51 9.08
C TRP A 235 -10.63 -27.79 9.62
N ALA A 236 -11.37 -28.72 9.02
CA ALA A 236 -12.66 -29.21 9.52
C ALA A 236 -12.52 -30.20 10.70
N ASP A 237 -11.35 -30.74 10.94
CA ASP A 237 -11.12 -31.67 12.04
C ASP A 237 -11.19 -30.95 13.39
N ASN A 238 -11.99 -31.51 14.31
CA ASN A 238 -12.05 -30.98 15.67
C ASN A 238 -10.75 -31.25 16.44
N VAL A 239 -10.08 -32.38 16.15
CA VAL A 239 -8.83 -32.81 16.77
C VAL A 239 -8.02 -33.59 15.75
N VAL A 240 -6.76 -33.19 15.58
CA VAL A 240 -5.79 -33.93 14.77
C VAL A 240 -5.16 -35.03 15.61
N LYS A 241 -5.33 -36.27 15.19
CA LYS A 241 -4.75 -37.45 15.83
C LYS A 241 -3.36 -37.73 15.29
N ILE A 242 -2.38 -37.72 16.18
CA ILE A 242 -0.98 -38.05 15.84
C ILE A 242 -0.64 -39.42 16.43
N TYR A 243 -0.30 -40.36 15.56
CA TYR A 243 0.01 -41.72 15.94
C TYR A 243 1.50 -41.93 16.17
N VAL A 244 1.85 -42.46 17.32
CA VAL A 244 3.21 -42.86 17.68
C VAL A 244 3.33 -44.39 17.66
N LYS A 245 4.57 -44.90 17.54
CA LYS A 245 4.85 -46.35 17.60
C LYS A 245 5.58 -46.67 18.90
N SER A 246 5.49 -47.93 19.36
CA SER A 246 6.36 -48.43 20.41
C SER A 246 7.79 -48.59 19.92
N TYR A 247 8.72 -48.56 20.81
CA TYR A 247 10.12 -48.93 20.53
C TYR A 247 10.21 -50.37 20.05
#